data_a948d05b56da4924aade08855564852e
#
_entry.id   a948d05b56da4924aade08855564852e
#
_cell.length_a   1.000
_cell.length_b   1.000
_cell.length_c   1.000
_cell.angle_alpha   90.00
_cell.angle_beta   90.00
_cell.angle_gamma   90.00
#
_symmetry.space_group_name_H-M   'P 1'
#
loop_
_entity.id
_entity.type
_entity.pdbx_description
1 polymer ?
#
loop_
_entity_poly.entity_id
_entity_poly.type
_entity_poly.pdbx_seq_one_letter_code
_entity_poly.pdbx_strand_id
1 'polypeptide(L)'
;MVVAARRVSPGAAIVEAGSLSAAIAAVKEAGAAFDLVLLDLRLPGAEGYSGVAMLHAELPSVPILVVSAADAAEAAAASQRFGAVGFIGKEQDLPTMEAAIRDALAGTRIAMPVDDATDAVAAHVAALTPTQLRVLLGVLAGRFNKQIAFDLGISEATVKAHMTAIMRKLDVQNRTQAVLAARALGLAG
;
A
#
# COMPACT_ATOMS: atom_id res chain seq x y z
N MET A 1 1.74 4.65 18.31
CA MET A 1 1.75 5.49 17.10
C MET A 1 1.17 6.88 17.36
N VAL A 2 -0.09 7.03 17.79
CA VAL A 2 -0.76 8.33 18.01
C VAL A 2 0.02 9.25 18.96
N VAL A 3 0.57 8.71 20.05
CA VAL A 3 1.38 9.49 21.01
C VAL A 3 2.63 10.08 20.35
N ALA A 4 3.36 9.29 19.54
CA ALA A 4 4.53 9.77 18.80
C ALA A 4 4.15 10.86 17.78
N ALA A 5 3.08 10.65 17.01
CA ALA A 5 2.59 11.63 16.05
C ALA A 5 2.21 12.97 16.72
N ARG A 6 1.49 12.93 17.85
CA ARG A 6 1.14 14.14 18.62
C ARG A 6 2.33 14.88 19.22
N ARG A 7 3.42 14.15 19.56
CA ARG A 7 4.64 14.80 20.05
C ARG A 7 5.42 15.50 18.95
N VAL A 8 5.43 14.91 17.74
CA VAL A 8 6.08 15.55 16.57
C VAL A 8 5.26 16.72 16.06
N SER A 9 3.93 16.59 16.02
CA SER A 9 3.01 17.62 15.56
C SER A 9 1.84 17.79 16.53
N PRO A 10 1.96 18.62 17.58
CA PRO A 10 0.93 18.77 18.62
C PRO A 10 -0.42 19.24 18.12
N GLY A 11 -0.45 20.00 17.01
CA GLY A 11 -1.67 20.51 16.38
C GLY A 11 -2.24 19.63 15.25
N ALA A 12 -1.65 18.46 14.98
CA ALA A 12 -2.09 17.61 13.88
C ALA A 12 -3.48 17.02 14.15
N ALA A 13 -4.36 17.09 13.15
CA ALA A 13 -5.58 16.31 13.11
C ALA A 13 -5.25 14.84 12.80
N ILE A 14 -5.62 13.93 13.69
CA ILE A 14 -5.34 12.50 13.54
C ILE A 14 -6.65 11.78 13.24
N VAL A 15 -6.67 11.07 12.13
CA VAL A 15 -7.75 10.16 11.74
C VAL A 15 -7.28 8.72 11.97
N GLU A 16 -8.03 7.95 12.75
CA GLU A 16 -7.72 6.55 13.02
C GLU A 16 -8.66 5.64 12.23
N ALA A 17 -8.11 4.60 11.61
CA ALA A 17 -8.85 3.60 10.86
C ALA A 17 -8.50 2.20 11.33
N GLY A 18 -9.49 1.41 11.69
CA GLY A 18 -9.33 0.04 12.17
C GLY A 18 -9.31 -1.03 11.07
N SER A 19 -9.41 -0.64 9.79
CA SER A 19 -9.33 -1.54 8.64
C SER A 19 -8.87 -0.79 7.39
N LEU A 20 -8.38 -1.51 6.38
CA LEU A 20 -8.00 -0.92 5.10
C LEU A 20 -9.18 -0.23 4.41
N SER A 21 -10.38 -0.82 4.47
CA SER A 21 -11.58 -0.21 3.91
C SER A 21 -11.96 1.12 4.60
N ALA A 22 -11.85 1.18 5.92
CA ALA A 22 -12.08 2.40 6.68
C ALA A 22 -11.01 3.46 6.37
N ALA A 23 -9.74 3.07 6.24
CA ALA A 23 -8.66 3.98 5.84
C ALA A 23 -8.91 4.58 4.45
N ILE A 24 -9.29 3.77 3.46
CA ILE A 24 -9.62 4.24 2.11
C ILE A 24 -10.84 5.16 2.11
N ALA A 25 -11.86 4.87 2.92
CA ALA A 25 -13.03 5.73 3.05
C ALA A 25 -12.64 7.11 3.62
N ALA A 26 -11.84 7.14 4.69
CA ALA A 26 -11.32 8.37 5.29
C ALA A 26 -10.48 9.20 4.30
N VAL A 27 -9.64 8.54 3.48
CA VAL A 27 -8.85 9.19 2.43
C VAL A 27 -9.75 9.87 1.40
N LYS A 28 -10.82 9.20 0.96
CA LYS A 28 -11.78 9.76 -0.01
C LYS A 28 -12.56 10.92 0.56
N GLU A 29 -12.97 10.85 1.83
CA GLU A 29 -13.72 11.89 2.51
C GLU A 29 -12.85 13.15 2.74
N ALA A 30 -11.59 12.96 3.13
CA ALA A 30 -10.67 14.06 3.38
C ALA A 30 -10.06 14.70 2.11
N GLY A 31 -10.28 14.13 0.93
CA GLY A 31 -9.84 14.71 -0.34
C GLY A 31 -8.31 14.91 -0.46
N ALA A 32 -7.53 13.94 -0.03
CA ALA A 32 -6.05 13.95 -0.05
C ALA A 32 -5.38 15.00 0.89
N ALA A 33 -6.07 15.49 1.90
CA ALA A 33 -5.55 16.47 2.87
C ALA A 33 -4.71 15.81 4.00
N PHE A 34 -3.91 14.79 3.69
CA PHE A 34 -3.02 14.14 4.65
C PHE A 34 -1.55 14.51 4.37
N ASP A 35 -0.80 14.77 5.45
CA ASP A 35 0.65 15.02 5.39
C ASP A 35 1.46 13.73 5.56
N LEU A 36 0.89 12.70 6.22
CA LEU A 36 1.55 11.43 6.51
C LEU A 36 0.51 10.33 6.76
N VAL A 37 0.82 9.12 6.33
CA VAL A 37 0.12 7.89 6.72
C VAL A 37 1.04 7.02 7.58
N LEU A 38 0.57 6.64 8.76
CA LEU A 38 1.21 5.61 9.61
C LEU A 38 0.42 4.31 9.43
N LEU A 39 1.03 3.31 8.79
CA LEU A 39 0.36 2.08 8.40
C LEU A 39 0.88 0.86 9.14
N ASP A 40 -0.01 0.12 9.79
CA ASP A 40 0.29 -1.23 10.27
C ASP A 40 0.09 -2.25 9.13
N LEU A 41 1.08 -3.13 8.87
CA LEU A 41 0.95 -4.22 7.90
C LEU A 41 -0.14 -5.25 8.29
N ARG A 42 -0.43 -5.38 9.58
CA ARG A 42 -1.47 -6.27 10.09
C ARG A 42 -2.84 -5.60 10.20
N LEU A 43 -3.08 -4.58 9.38
CA LEU A 43 -4.38 -3.91 9.37
C LEU A 43 -5.45 -4.85 8.75
N PRO A 44 -6.59 -5.08 9.42
CA PRO A 44 -7.67 -5.89 8.88
C PRO A 44 -8.09 -5.47 7.47
N GLY A 45 -8.22 -6.45 6.57
CA GLY A 45 -8.55 -6.23 5.15
C GLY A 45 -7.34 -5.90 4.27
N ALA A 46 -6.13 -5.85 4.84
CA ALA A 46 -4.88 -5.86 4.09
C ALA A 46 -4.25 -7.26 4.18
N GLU A 47 -3.82 -7.81 3.05
CA GLU A 47 -3.04 -9.05 2.97
C GLU A 47 -1.65 -8.70 2.45
N GLY A 48 -0.60 -9.21 3.12
CA GLY A 48 0.77 -8.88 2.77
C GLY A 48 0.99 -7.36 2.68
N TYR A 49 1.52 -6.90 1.55
CA TYR A 49 1.80 -5.47 1.31
C TYR A 49 0.68 -4.75 0.54
N SER A 50 -0.48 -5.39 0.35
CA SER A 50 -1.59 -4.78 -0.38
C SER A 50 -2.09 -3.47 0.23
N GLY A 51 -2.00 -3.32 1.56
CA GLY A 51 -2.35 -2.08 2.26
C GLY A 51 -1.47 -0.90 1.86
N VAL A 52 -0.15 -1.12 1.76
CA VAL A 52 0.82 -0.10 1.30
C VAL A 52 0.50 0.30 -0.13
N ALA A 53 0.39 -0.68 -1.04
CA ALA A 53 0.11 -0.45 -2.45
C ALA A 53 -1.21 0.31 -2.65
N MET A 54 -2.28 -0.07 -1.92
CA MET A 54 -3.59 0.59 -2.03
C MET A 54 -3.55 2.03 -1.56
N LEU A 55 -2.95 2.30 -0.40
CA LEU A 55 -2.86 3.66 0.13
C LEU A 55 -1.94 4.54 -0.73
N HIS A 56 -0.84 4.00 -1.24
CA HIS A 56 0.02 4.72 -2.18
C HIS A 56 -0.70 5.07 -3.49
N ALA A 57 -1.53 4.15 -4.03
CA ALA A 57 -2.31 4.42 -5.23
C ALA A 57 -3.40 5.49 -5.01
N GLU A 58 -4.01 5.55 -3.82
CA GLU A 58 -5.01 6.58 -3.47
C GLU A 58 -4.34 7.93 -3.12
N LEU A 59 -3.12 7.91 -2.57
CA LEU A 59 -2.37 9.07 -2.05
C LEU A 59 -0.93 9.08 -2.58
N PRO A 60 -0.71 9.25 -3.91
CA PRO A 60 0.64 9.08 -4.51
C PRO A 60 1.67 10.11 -4.04
N SER A 61 1.22 11.24 -3.50
CA SER A 61 2.10 12.32 -3.01
C SER A 61 2.27 12.33 -1.49
N VAL A 62 1.54 11.49 -0.76
CA VAL A 62 1.59 11.46 0.70
C VAL A 62 2.55 10.37 1.17
N PRO A 63 3.55 10.68 2.01
CA PRO A 63 4.47 9.68 2.54
C PRO A 63 3.73 8.65 3.39
N ILE A 64 4.08 7.37 3.19
CA ILE A 64 3.57 6.24 3.98
C ILE A 64 4.73 5.68 4.80
N LEU A 65 4.65 5.81 6.13
CA LEU A 65 5.56 5.18 7.07
C LEU A 65 4.91 3.92 7.62
N VAL A 66 5.51 2.77 7.34
CA VAL A 66 5.02 1.48 7.86
C VAL A 66 5.49 1.29 9.30
N VAL A 67 4.57 0.91 10.18
CA VAL A 67 4.85 0.62 11.60
C VAL A 67 4.33 -0.78 11.91
N SER A 68 5.22 -1.75 12.03
CA SER A 68 4.83 -3.17 12.16
C SER A 68 5.69 -3.93 13.16
N ALA A 69 5.14 -5.05 13.68
CA ALA A 69 5.87 -6.02 14.48
C ALA A 69 6.54 -7.14 13.64
N ALA A 70 6.55 -7.00 12.31
CA ALA A 70 7.19 -7.95 11.40
C ALA A 70 8.72 -7.83 11.44
N ASP A 71 9.43 -8.86 10.97
CA ASP A 71 10.88 -8.85 10.84
C ASP A 71 11.33 -7.67 9.95
N ALA A 72 12.20 -6.82 10.52
CA ALA A 72 12.35 -5.44 10.05
C ALA A 72 12.97 -5.33 8.65
N ALA A 73 13.96 -6.17 8.30
CA ALA A 73 14.73 -5.98 7.06
C ALA A 73 13.94 -6.34 5.80
N GLU A 74 13.31 -7.52 5.77
CA GLU A 74 12.52 -7.99 4.62
C GLU A 74 11.25 -7.15 4.43
N ALA A 75 10.53 -6.90 5.54
CA ALA A 75 9.31 -6.11 5.52
C ALA A 75 9.54 -4.66 5.10
N ALA A 76 10.69 -4.08 5.47
CA ALA A 76 11.06 -2.72 5.08
C ALA A 76 11.32 -2.63 3.57
N ALA A 77 12.18 -3.52 3.02
CA ALA A 77 12.48 -3.56 1.59
C ALA A 77 11.19 -3.79 0.75
N ALA A 78 10.36 -4.75 1.16
CA ALA A 78 9.11 -5.03 0.47
C ALA A 78 8.12 -3.85 0.56
N SER A 79 7.99 -3.19 1.71
CA SER A 79 7.12 -2.01 1.85
C SER A 79 7.54 -0.84 0.95
N GLN A 80 8.86 -0.60 0.81
CA GLN A 80 9.39 0.44 -0.06
C GLN A 80 9.08 0.20 -1.54
N ARG A 81 9.09 -1.06 -1.99
CA ARG A 81 8.71 -1.42 -3.36
C ARG A 81 7.30 -0.98 -3.72
N PHE A 82 6.40 -0.90 -2.73
CA PHE A 82 5.02 -0.45 -2.91
C PHE A 82 4.78 1.01 -2.53
N GLY A 83 5.84 1.80 -2.35
CA GLY A 83 5.75 3.24 -2.17
C GLY A 83 5.83 3.73 -0.72
N ALA A 84 6.15 2.87 0.26
CA ALA A 84 6.47 3.34 1.60
C ALA A 84 7.78 4.16 1.59
N VAL A 85 7.83 5.24 2.35
CA VAL A 85 9.04 6.07 2.52
C VAL A 85 9.96 5.52 3.60
N GLY A 86 9.45 4.65 4.48
CA GLY A 86 10.20 4.03 5.54
C GLY A 86 9.43 2.95 6.28
N PHE A 87 10.14 2.25 7.16
CA PHE A 87 9.62 1.20 8.03
C PHE A 87 10.17 1.39 9.46
N ILE A 88 9.34 1.11 10.46
CA ILE A 88 9.75 1.11 11.86
C ILE A 88 9.08 -0.05 12.60
N GLY A 89 9.86 -0.76 13.45
CA GLY A 89 9.34 -1.80 14.34
C GLY A 89 8.48 -1.21 15.46
N LYS A 90 7.38 -1.87 15.82
CA LYS A 90 6.50 -1.45 16.91
C LYS A 90 7.18 -1.52 18.29
N GLU A 91 8.24 -2.29 18.41
CA GLU A 91 9.06 -2.47 19.61
C GLU A 91 10.06 -1.33 19.82
N GLN A 92 10.24 -0.46 18.83
CA GLN A 92 11.15 0.68 18.93
C GLN A 92 10.67 1.68 19.98
N ASP A 93 11.62 2.35 20.61
CA ASP A 93 11.34 3.37 21.61
C ASP A 93 10.66 4.61 21.00
N LEU A 94 10.06 5.41 21.89
CA LEU A 94 9.31 6.60 21.45
C LEU A 94 10.18 7.64 20.73
N PRO A 95 11.43 7.95 21.17
CA PRO A 95 12.32 8.85 20.44
C PRO A 95 12.64 8.40 19.03
N THR A 96 12.87 7.10 18.82
CA THR A 96 13.11 6.52 17.49
C THR A 96 11.87 6.63 16.58
N MET A 97 10.67 6.38 17.13
CA MET A 97 9.42 6.62 16.39
C MET A 97 9.22 8.09 16.02
N GLU A 98 9.49 9.01 16.94
CA GLU A 98 9.40 10.45 16.69
C GLU A 98 10.37 10.91 15.60
N ALA A 99 11.59 10.39 15.60
CA ALA A 99 12.59 10.67 14.56
C ALA A 99 12.11 10.17 13.19
N ALA A 100 11.66 8.94 13.08
CA ALA A 100 11.14 8.37 11.83
C ALA A 100 9.91 9.13 11.29
N ILE A 101 8.99 9.55 12.15
CA ILE A 101 7.84 10.38 11.75
C ILE A 101 8.30 11.74 11.22
N ARG A 102 9.28 12.36 11.88
CA ARG A 102 9.84 13.67 11.45
C ARG A 102 10.52 13.55 10.11
N ASP A 103 11.31 12.50 9.90
CA ASP A 103 12.02 12.24 8.64
C ASP A 103 11.02 11.98 7.49
N ALA A 104 9.96 11.20 7.76
CA ALA A 104 8.90 10.94 6.78
C ALA A 104 8.15 12.23 6.40
N LEU A 105 7.82 13.09 7.35
CA LEU A 105 7.20 14.40 7.10
C LEU A 105 8.12 15.36 6.34
N ALA A 106 9.45 15.26 6.54
CA ALA A 106 10.45 16.04 5.80
C ALA A 106 10.69 15.50 4.37
N GLY A 107 10.02 14.40 3.97
CA GLY A 107 10.21 13.76 2.68
C GLY A 107 11.53 12.99 2.55
N THR A 108 12.22 12.73 3.67
CA THR A 108 13.45 11.95 3.69
C THR A 108 13.11 10.47 3.49
N ARG A 109 13.57 9.86 2.39
CA ARG A 109 13.50 8.40 2.22
C ARG A 109 14.58 7.74 3.05
N ILE A 110 14.19 6.83 3.92
CA ILE A 110 15.13 5.97 4.65
C ILE A 110 15.64 4.93 3.64
N ALA A 111 16.91 5.07 3.21
CA ALA A 111 17.51 4.17 2.24
C ALA A 111 17.62 2.75 2.80
N MET A 112 17.13 1.77 2.06
CA MET A 112 17.22 0.34 2.37
C MET A 112 17.87 -0.40 1.18
N PRO A 113 18.52 -1.56 1.39
CA PRO A 113 19.06 -2.35 0.29
C PRO A 113 17.97 -2.79 -0.68
N VAL A 114 18.19 -2.54 -1.95
CA VAL A 114 17.25 -2.80 -3.04
C VAL A 114 17.78 -3.96 -3.89
N ASP A 115 16.93 -4.90 -4.28
CA ASP A 115 17.26 -6.02 -5.17
C ASP A 115 16.67 -5.76 -6.57
N ASP A 116 17.54 -5.50 -7.56
CA ASP A 116 17.20 -4.95 -8.89
C ASP A 116 16.14 -5.74 -9.69
N ALA A 117 16.09 -7.06 -9.58
CA ALA A 117 15.22 -7.88 -10.43
C ALA A 117 13.75 -7.90 -9.98
N THR A 118 13.51 -7.80 -8.68
CA THR A 118 12.14 -7.78 -8.10
C THR A 118 11.53 -6.38 -8.18
N ASP A 119 12.33 -5.36 -8.35
CA ASP A 119 11.93 -3.96 -8.36
C ASP A 119 11.17 -3.54 -9.62
N ALA A 120 11.47 -4.11 -10.79
CA ALA A 120 10.78 -3.76 -12.03
C ALA A 120 9.28 -4.11 -11.97
N VAL A 121 8.94 -5.31 -11.49
CA VAL A 121 7.54 -5.73 -11.36
C VAL A 121 6.83 -4.95 -10.26
N ALA A 122 7.52 -4.65 -9.15
CA ALA A 122 6.98 -3.83 -8.08
C ALA A 122 6.70 -2.39 -8.54
N ALA A 123 7.58 -1.80 -9.33
CA ALA A 123 7.35 -0.49 -9.95
C ALA A 123 6.12 -0.49 -10.88
N HIS A 124 5.91 -1.58 -11.63
CA HIS A 124 4.74 -1.75 -12.47
C HIS A 124 3.44 -1.85 -11.64
N VAL A 125 3.47 -2.52 -10.49
CA VAL A 125 2.33 -2.56 -9.57
C VAL A 125 2.08 -1.20 -8.93
N ALA A 126 3.11 -0.49 -8.50
CA ALA A 126 3.01 0.87 -7.95
C ALA A 126 2.43 1.88 -8.97
N ALA A 127 2.60 1.61 -10.27
CA ALA A 127 2.02 2.42 -11.35
C ALA A 127 0.55 2.08 -11.66
N LEU A 128 -0.06 1.11 -10.98
CA LEU A 128 -1.48 0.81 -11.16
C LEU A 128 -2.35 1.91 -10.55
N THR A 129 -3.46 2.23 -11.22
CA THR A 129 -4.48 3.09 -10.62
C THR A 129 -5.19 2.38 -9.46
N PRO A 130 -5.83 3.11 -8.53
CA PRO A 130 -6.58 2.49 -7.43
C PRO A 130 -7.58 1.44 -7.90
N THR A 131 -8.33 1.71 -8.98
CA THR A 131 -9.29 0.76 -9.54
C THR A 131 -8.60 -0.47 -10.13
N GLN A 132 -7.50 -0.30 -10.87
CA GLN A 132 -6.71 -1.41 -11.41
C GLN A 132 -6.17 -2.29 -10.28
N LEU A 133 -5.64 -1.68 -9.23
CA LEU A 133 -5.13 -2.43 -8.08
C LEU A 133 -6.25 -3.21 -7.37
N ARG A 134 -7.44 -2.61 -7.16
CA ARG A 134 -8.60 -3.34 -6.59
C ARG A 134 -9.03 -4.51 -7.46
N VAL A 135 -9.03 -4.35 -8.80
CA VAL A 135 -9.29 -5.45 -9.72
C VAL A 135 -8.25 -6.55 -9.56
N LEU A 136 -6.95 -6.21 -9.51
CA LEU A 136 -5.87 -7.18 -9.31
C LEU A 136 -6.01 -7.92 -7.99
N LEU A 137 -6.28 -7.24 -6.88
CA LEU A 137 -6.50 -7.86 -5.57
C LEU A 137 -7.73 -8.77 -5.56
N GLY A 138 -8.82 -8.39 -6.23
CA GLY A 138 -9.98 -9.26 -6.42
C GLY A 138 -9.63 -10.54 -7.19
N VAL A 139 -8.76 -10.43 -8.20
CA VAL A 139 -8.24 -11.56 -8.96
C VAL A 139 -7.37 -12.46 -8.11
N LEU A 140 -6.50 -11.89 -7.27
CA LEU A 140 -5.63 -12.62 -6.33
C LEU A 140 -6.45 -13.40 -5.29
N ALA A 141 -7.56 -12.82 -4.82
CA ALA A 141 -8.54 -13.48 -3.95
C ALA A 141 -9.39 -14.55 -4.67
N GLY A 142 -9.09 -14.88 -5.93
CA GLY A 142 -9.81 -15.91 -6.70
C GLY A 142 -11.20 -15.50 -7.18
N ARG A 143 -11.60 -14.24 -7.10
CA ARG A 143 -12.92 -13.77 -7.50
C ARG A 143 -13.09 -13.77 -9.02
N PHE A 144 -14.32 -14.09 -9.47
CA PHE A 144 -14.70 -13.97 -10.89
C PHE A 144 -14.95 -12.50 -11.26
N ASN A 145 -14.83 -12.18 -12.55
CA ASN A 145 -15.06 -10.81 -13.03
C ASN A 145 -16.45 -10.26 -12.64
N LYS A 146 -17.48 -11.10 -12.62
CA LYS A 146 -18.83 -10.73 -12.18
C LYS A 146 -18.86 -10.29 -10.71
N GLN A 147 -18.14 -11.00 -9.83
CA GLN A 147 -18.04 -10.66 -8.42
C GLN A 147 -17.26 -9.35 -8.22
N ILE A 148 -16.11 -9.21 -8.91
CA ILE A 148 -15.31 -7.99 -8.87
C ILE A 148 -16.12 -6.79 -9.38
N ALA A 149 -16.88 -6.97 -10.48
CA ALA A 149 -17.74 -5.94 -11.03
C ALA A 149 -18.81 -5.48 -10.03
N PHE A 150 -19.47 -6.43 -9.37
CA PHE A 150 -20.45 -6.15 -8.33
C PHE A 150 -19.84 -5.37 -7.15
N ASP A 151 -18.70 -5.84 -6.62
CA ASP A 151 -18.02 -5.23 -5.47
C ASP A 151 -17.52 -3.80 -5.77
N LEU A 152 -17.16 -3.53 -7.00
CA LEU A 152 -16.63 -2.21 -7.42
C LEU A 152 -17.71 -1.30 -8.03
N GLY A 153 -18.95 -1.76 -8.20
CA GLY A 153 -20.03 -0.99 -8.81
C GLY A 153 -19.78 -0.66 -10.30
N ILE A 154 -19.10 -1.54 -11.05
CA ILE A 154 -18.76 -1.37 -12.46
C ILE A 154 -19.25 -2.57 -13.29
N SER A 155 -19.19 -2.48 -14.62
CA SER A 155 -19.57 -3.59 -15.49
C SER A 155 -18.47 -4.66 -15.59
N GLU A 156 -18.84 -5.92 -15.93
CA GLU A 156 -17.86 -6.97 -16.24
C GLU A 156 -16.96 -6.60 -17.42
N ALA A 157 -17.48 -5.86 -18.39
CA ALA A 157 -16.70 -5.37 -19.53
C ALA A 157 -15.62 -4.39 -19.06
N THR A 158 -15.94 -3.54 -18.09
CA THR A 158 -14.98 -2.62 -17.45
C THR A 158 -13.90 -3.38 -16.67
N VAL A 159 -14.27 -4.45 -15.94
CA VAL A 159 -13.28 -5.32 -15.26
C VAL A 159 -12.33 -5.97 -16.27
N LYS A 160 -12.86 -6.49 -17.39
CA LYS A 160 -12.03 -7.05 -18.49
C LYS A 160 -11.07 -6.01 -19.06
N ALA A 161 -11.54 -4.78 -19.30
CA ALA A 161 -10.70 -3.69 -19.79
C ALA A 161 -9.57 -3.34 -18.78
N HIS A 162 -9.90 -3.27 -17.50
CA HIS A 162 -8.89 -3.09 -16.45
C HIS A 162 -7.87 -4.24 -16.42
N MET A 163 -8.33 -5.50 -16.53
CA MET A 163 -7.41 -6.66 -16.58
C MET A 163 -6.46 -6.58 -17.76
N THR A 164 -6.94 -6.20 -18.96
CA THR A 164 -6.09 -5.99 -20.12
C THR A 164 -5.03 -4.90 -19.88
N ALA A 165 -5.44 -3.78 -19.26
CA ALA A 165 -4.51 -2.71 -18.91
C ALA A 165 -3.49 -3.12 -17.84
N ILE A 166 -3.91 -3.91 -16.84
CA ILE A 166 -3.04 -4.48 -15.80
C ILE A 166 -2.00 -5.40 -16.44
N MET A 167 -2.43 -6.37 -17.26
CA MET A 167 -1.52 -7.30 -17.92
C MET A 167 -0.46 -6.58 -18.76
N ARG A 168 -0.87 -5.54 -19.49
CA ARG A 168 0.06 -4.70 -20.25
C ARG A 168 1.06 -3.96 -19.35
N LYS A 169 0.59 -3.40 -18.22
CA LYS A 169 1.46 -2.68 -17.27
C LYS A 169 2.45 -3.60 -16.56
N LEU A 170 2.01 -4.82 -16.21
CA LEU A 170 2.85 -5.84 -15.56
C LEU A 170 3.74 -6.59 -16.56
N ASP A 171 3.63 -6.31 -17.85
CA ASP A 171 4.31 -7.01 -18.94
C ASP A 171 4.08 -8.54 -18.91
N VAL A 172 2.81 -8.94 -18.73
CA VAL A 172 2.40 -10.36 -18.68
C VAL A 172 1.31 -10.64 -19.71
N GLN A 173 1.27 -11.90 -20.19
CA GLN A 173 0.41 -12.28 -21.31
C GLN A 173 -0.99 -12.75 -20.91
N ASN A 174 -1.17 -13.19 -19.65
CA ASN A 174 -2.43 -13.75 -19.19
C ASN A 174 -2.66 -13.50 -17.69
N ARG A 175 -3.95 -13.74 -17.28
CA ARG A 175 -4.39 -13.56 -15.89
C ARG A 175 -3.56 -14.39 -14.89
N THR A 176 -3.19 -15.63 -15.24
CA THR A 176 -2.42 -16.50 -14.36
C THR A 176 -1.01 -15.93 -14.11
N GLN A 177 -0.37 -15.41 -15.14
CA GLN A 177 0.93 -14.75 -14.98
C GLN A 177 0.82 -13.48 -14.13
N ALA A 178 -0.25 -12.70 -14.27
CA ALA A 178 -0.49 -11.54 -13.42
C ALA A 178 -0.64 -11.93 -11.94
N VAL A 179 -1.36 -13.03 -11.67
CA VAL A 179 -1.49 -13.59 -10.30
C VAL A 179 -0.13 -14.03 -9.74
N LEU A 180 0.65 -14.78 -10.52
CA LEU A 180 1.96 -15.26 -10.08
C LEU A 180 2.93 -14.11 -9.80
N ALA A 181 2.98 -13.13 -10.69
CA ALA A 181 3.82 -11.94 -10.52
C ALA A 181 3.44 -11.15 -9.25
N ALA A 182 2.15 -10.91 -9.02
CA ALA A 182 1.68 -10.17 -7.85
C ALA A 182 1.89 -10.94 -6.53
N ARG A 183 1.74 -12.28 -6.54
CA ARG A 183 2.04 -13.13 -5.37
C ARG A 183 3.53 -13.14 -5.03
N ALA A 184 4.40 -13.23 -6.04
CA ALA A 184 5.85 -13.18 -5.84
C ALA A 184 6.32 -11.89 -5.16
N LEU A 185 5.53 -10.81 -5.28
CA LEU A 185 5.78 -9.54 -4.61
C LEU A 185 5.17 -9.46 -3.18
N GLY A 186 4.45 -10.50 -2.73
CA GLY A 186 3.80 -10.49 -1.42
C GLY A 186 2.54 -9.62 -1.33
N LEU A 187 1.85 -9.36 -2.45
CA LEU A 187 0.57 -8.63 -2.46
C LEU A 187 -0.59 -9.42 -1.87
N ALA A 188 -0.47 -10.74 -1.79
CA ALA A 188 -1.41 -11.63 -1.11
C ALA A 188 -0.59 -12.71 -0.39
N GLY A 189 -1.01 -13.05 0.84
CA GLY A 189 -0.45 -14.14 1.62
C GLY A 189 -0.94 -15.51 1.13
#